data_7f4b0cc1a89978d27e957271946cc323
#
_entry.id   7f4b0cc1a89978d27e957271946cc323
#
_cell.length_a   1.000
_cell.length_b   1.000
_cell.length_c   1.000
_cell.angle_alpha   90.00
_cell.angle_beta   90.00
_cell.angle_gamma   90.00
#
_symmetry.space_group_name_H-M   'P 1'
#
loop_
_entity.id
_entity.type
_entity.pdbx_description
1 polymer ?
#
loop_
_entity_poly.entity_id
_entity_poly.type
_entity_poly.pdbx_seq_one_letter_code
_entity_poly.pdbx_strand_id
1 'polypeptide(L)'
;MSKDITTTVQPSRRTLLKTVGAVGVAAAGGVLGRQVFSPTIAAPAPKIRLAWTEVAACHSPLGFGVAKGIYAKHNLDIELFYQGASGQTLIQALATGKADAGAGLIGDWLKPLEQGFDVKLFVGSHGGCQRLLASQASGVKDIAGVKGKTIATYGIGAPPQVAFQVTLFKAGIDPETDVTWKAVPFDLVGESVNRGDADLAAHLDPWAYSIEKQFNFTKIADTQTGVYQNHTCCVLGANGPFLAANKDALRRLAEANIEVHEYTANHPDEVAKWYFENLKPAGLTEATLTEILGSLVYHDHPIGQALIDQIRITSEDLKLVKVLEPSTDPKAFAERITVNLLA
;
A
#
# COMPACT_ATOMS: atom_id res chain seq x y z
N MET A 1 43.15 9.61 33.41
CA MET A 1 43.40 10.95 32.87
C MET A 1 42.18 11.25 32.00
N SER A 2 41.10 11.73 32.50
CA SER A 2 40.68 13.05 32.91
C SER A 2 40.87 14.12 31.85
N LYS A 3 39.72 14.65 31.39
CA LYS A 3 39.31 16.04 31.18
C LYS A 3 38.07 16.02 30.26
N ASP A 4 36.88 16.21 30.71
CA ASP A 4 36.20 17.45 31.11
C ASP A 4 35.69 18.30 29.95
N ILE A 5 34.37 18.26 29.81
CA ILE A 5 33.37 19.34 29.91
C ILE A 5 33.47 20.43 28.87
N THR A 6 32.43 20.53 28.06
CA THR A 6 31.97 21.84 27.56
C THR A 6 30.46 21.96 27.67
N THR A 7 30.09 22.86 28.54
CA THR A 7 28.79 23.36 28.90
C THR A 7 28.15 24.15 27.75
N THR A 8 26.96 23.78 27.31
CA THR A 8 26.13 24.62 26.43
C THR A 8 25.18 25.45 27.28
N VAL A 9 25.34 26.75 27.18
CA VAL A 9 24.52 27.80 27.80
C VAL A 9 23.22 27.92 27.04
N GLN A 10 22.09 27.73 27.72
CA GLN A 10 20.76 28.11 27.22
C GLN A 10 20.55 29.63 27.41
N PRO A 11 20.01 30.35 26.42
CA PRO A 11 19.55 31.73 26.65
C PRO A 11 18.15 31.73 27.28
N SER A 12 18.06 32.46 28.38
CA SER A 12 16.90 32.72 29.19
C SER A 12 15.79 33.47 28.44
N ARG A 13 14.55 32.93 28.58
CA ARG A 13 13.32 33.66 28.25
C ARG A 13 13.01 34.69 29.32
N ARG A 14 13.42 35.93 29.15
CA ARG A 14 12.85 37.11 29.81
C ARG A 14 13.51 38.37 29.24
N THR A 15 12.78 39.08 28.38
CA THR A 15 12.80 40.57 28.23
C THR A 15 12.32 40.90 26.81
N LEU A 16 11.06 41.22 26.68
CA LEU A 16 10.51 42.20 25.74
C LEU A 16 9.03 42.46 26.01
N LEU A 17 8.82 43.25 27.03
CA LEU A 17 7.56 43.96 27.27
C LEU A 17 7.96 45.33 27.77
N LYS A 18 7.81 46.36 26.92
CA LYS A 18 7.53 47.76 27.25
C LYS A 18 7.85 48.59 26.01
N THR A 19 6.82 49.04 25.32
CA THR A 19 6.47 50.46 25.12
C THR A 19 5.39 50.54 24.06
N VAL A 20 4.16 50.80 24.49
CA VAL A 20 3.10 51.36 23.64
C VAL A 20 2.79 52.72 24.23
N GLY A 21 3.26 53.77 23.57
CA GLY A 21 2.88 55.12 23.82
C GLY A 21 1.57 55.46 23.08
N ALA A 22 0.60 55.94 23.82
CA ALA A 22 -0.65 56.47 23.30
C ALA A 22 -0.41 57.86 22.69
N VAL A 23 -0.89 58.07 21.46
CA VAL A 23 -1.22 59.42 20.95
C VAL A 23 -2.61 59.33 20.32
N GLY A 24 -3.57 59.94 20.96
CA GLY A 24 -4.91 60.14 20.46
C GLY A 24 -4.94 61.36 19.53
N VAL A 25 -5.57 61.21 18.38
CA VAL A 25 -6.14 62.30 17.58
C VAL A 25 -7.51 61.85 17.09
N ALA A 26 -8.53 62.54 17.57
CA ALA A 26 -9.89 62.42 17.07
C ALA A 26 -10.02 63.21 15.76
N ALA A 27 -10.53 62.59 14.72
CA ALA A 27 -11.13 63.27 13.57
C ALA A 27 -12.33 62.42 13.06
N ALA A 28 -13.50 62.99 13.09
CA ALA A 28 -14.74 62.45 12.60
C ALA A 28 -14.74 62.40 11.06
N GLY A 29 -15.35 61.36 10.50
CA GLY A 29 -15.77 61.38 9.10
C GLY A 29 -15.56 60.06 8.36
N GLY A 30 -16.66 59.35 8.06
CA GLY A 30 -16.70 58.36 6.96
C GLY A 30 -16.65 56.92 7.40
N VAL A 31 -17.81 56.30 7.62
CA VAL A 31 -17.99 54.84 7.72
C VAL A 31 -17.84 54.24 6.33
N LEU A 32 -16.62 53.91 5.95
CA LEU A 32 -16.31 52.93 4.92
C LEU A 32 -15.80 51.67 5.65
N GLY A 33 -16.66 50.67 5.72
CA GLY A 33 -16.34 49.39 6.33
C GLY A 33 -15.10 48.76 5.67
N ARG A 34 -13.91 48.99 6.22
CA ARG A 34 -12.74 48.19 5.94
C ARG A 34 -13.00 46.83 6.60
N GLN A 35 -13.43 45.87 5.82
CA GLN A 35 -13.28 44.45 6.19
C GLN A 35 -11.79 44.23 6.43
N VAL A 36 -11.43 44.17 7.71
CA VAL A 36 -10.11 43.69 8.13
C VAL A 36 -10.11 42.20 7.81
N PHE A 37 -9.57 41.81 6.66
CA PHE A 37 -9.21 40.42 6.39
C PHE A 37 -8.12 40.07 7.42
N SER A 38 -8.55 39.51 8.54
CA SER A 38 -7.61 38.79 9.41
C SER A 38 -7.11 37.58 8.58
N PRO A 39 -5.80 37.45 8.36
CA PRO A 39 -5.29 36.25 7.71
C PRO A 39 -5.72 35.08 8.59
N THR A 40 -6.59 34.25 8.08
CA THR A 40 -6.92 32.97 8.72
C THR A 40 -5.61 32.18 8.71
N ILE A 41 -4.96 32.10 9.87
CA ILE A 41 -3.81 31.21 10.03
C ILE A 41 -4.38 29.81 9.78
N ALA A 42 -4.04 29.23 8.63
CA ALA A 42 -4.45 27.87 8.32
C ALA A 42 -4.00 26.96 9.48
N ALA A 43 -4.90 26.11 9.94
CA ALA A 43 -4.53 25.12 10.96
C ALA A 43 -3.33 24.30 10.44
N PRO A 44 -2.38 23.95 11.30
CA PRO A 44 -1.24 23.13 10.88
C PRO A 44 -1.73 21.85 10.23
N ALA A 45 -1.05 21.42 9.17
CA ALA A 45 -1.37 20.19 8.46
C ALA A 45 -1.39 19.01 9.46
N PRO A 46 -2.44 18.18 9.49
CA PRO A 46 -2.47 17.03 10.36
C PRO A 46 -1.38 16.04 9.94
N LYS A 47 -0.59 15.60 10.93
CA LYS A 47 0.43 14.59 10.71
C LYS A 47 -0.22 13.22 10.66
N ILE A 48 0.09 12.43 9.63
CA ILE A 48 -0.38 11.06 9.44
C ILE A 48 0.83 10.14 9.28
N ARG A 49 0.97 9.15 10.15
CA ARG A 49 1.96 8.08 10.00
C ARG A 49 1.35 7.03 9.08
N LEU A 50 1.82 7.02 7.83
CA LEU A 50 1.32 6.12 6.78
C LEU A 50 2.24 4.90 6.67
N ALA A 51 1.73 3.74 7.08
CA ALA A 51 2.44 2.48 6.92
C ALA A 51 2.44 2.03 5.46
N TRP A 52 3.60 1.64 4.95
CA TRP A 52 3.79 1.21 3.56
C TRP A 52 4.92 0.18 3.44
N THR A 53 5.05 -0.46 2.29
CA THR A 53 6.19 -1.33 2.01
C THR A 53 7.04 -0.75 0.87
N GLU A 54 8.26 -0.35 1.19
CA GLU A 54 9.19 0.26 0.22
C GLU A 54 9.75 -0.75 -0.79
N VAL A 55 9.68 -2.05 -0.49
CA VAL A 55 10.18 -3.09 -1.39
C VAL A 55 9.22 -3.42 -2.54
N ALA A 56 7.94 -3.07 -2.45
CA ALA A 56 6.97 -3.30 -3.51
C ALA A 56 6.94 -2.11 -4.49
N ALA A 57 7.22 -2.36 -5.77
CA ALA A 57 7.21 -1.31 -6.79
C ALA A 57 5.86 -0.58 -6.86
N CYS A 58 4.76 -1.30 -6.64
CA CYS A 58 3.40 -0.75 -6.66
C CYS A 58 3.10 0.25 -5.53
N HIS A 59 3.91 0.29 -4.47
CA HIS A 59 3.82 1.28 -3.40
C HIS A 59 4.73 2.51 -3.62
N SER A 60 5.60 2.50 -4.64
CA SER A 60 6.47 3.65 -4.93
C SER A 60 5.73 4.97 -5.13
N PRO A 61 4.47 5.01 -5.65
CA PRO A 61 3.68 6.23 -5.73
C PRO A 61 3.54 6.94 -4.38
N LEU A 62 3.41 6.20 -3.28
CA LEU A 62 3.25 6.79 -1.94
C LEU A 62 4.48 7.61 -1.53
N GLY A 63 5.68 7.02 -1.67
CA GLY A 63 6.94 7.70 -1.37
C GLY A 63 7.21 8.86 -2.33
N PHE A 64 6.97 8.66 -3.62
CA PHE A 64 7.07 9.70 -4.64
C PHE A 64 6.11 10.87 -4.34
N GLY A 65 4.87 10.59 -3.96
CA GLY A 65 3.86 11.60 -3.63
C GLY A 65 4.27 12.50 -2.46
N VAL A 66 4.96 11.93 -1.45
CA VAL A 66 5.57 12.72 -0.36
C VAL A 66 6.68 13.61 -0.93
N ALA A 67 7.62 13.05 -1.68
CA ALA A 67 8.76 13.78 -2.23
C ALA A 67 8.34 14.87 -3.24
N LYS A 68 7.32 14.59 -4.07
CA LYS A 68 6.76 15.54 -5.05
C LYS A 68 5.88 16.60 -4.40
N GLY A 69 5.53 16.47 -3.12
CA GLY A 69 4.67 17.40 -2.39
C GLY A 69 3.17 17.27 -2.71
N ILE A 70 2.73 16.15 -3.31
CA ILE A 70 1.30 15.93 -3.62
C ILE A 70 0.46 15.92 -2.34
N TYR A 71 0.89 15.20 -1.31
CA TYR A 71 0.18 15.21 -0.02
C TYR A 71 0.17 16.60 0.64
N ALA A 72 1.24 17.37 0.52
CA ALA A 72 1.31 18.73 1.05
C ALA A 72 0.31 19.68 0.36
N LYS A 73 0.04 19.52 -0.95
CA LYS A 73 -1.03 20.26 -1.65
C LYS A 73 -2.42 19.98 -1.05
N HIS A 74 -2.63 18.78 -0.52
CA HIS A 74 -3.86 18.40 0.19
C HIS A 74 -3.82 18.80 1.67
N ASN A 75 -2.88 19.67 2.09
CA ASN A 75 -2.68 20.10 3.47
C ASN A 75 -2.51 18.89 4.43
N LEU A 76 -1.63 17.95 4.06
CA LEU A 76 -1.27 16.78 4.84
C LEU A 76 0.24 16.76 5.08
N ASP A 77 0.65 16.40 6.31
CA ASP A 77 2.02 16.07 6.70
C ASP A 77 2.13 14.54 6.82
N ILE A 78 2.70 13.88 5.81
CA ILE A 78 2.82 12.42 5.79
C ILE A 78 4.20 12.00 6.27
N GLU A 79 4.22 11.23 7.35
CA GLU A 79 5.38 10.48 7.80
C GLU A 79 5.25 9.02 7.34
N LEU A 80 6.11 8.61 6.41
CA LEU A 80 6.13 7.24 5.92
C LEU A 80 6.72 6.31 6.98
N PHE A 81 5.99 5.27 7.34
CA PHE A 81 6.39 4.24 8.28
C PHE A 81 6.61 2.92 7.53
N TYR A 82 7.86 2.49 7.43
CA TYR A 82 8.17 1.21 6.79
C TYR A 82 7.77 0.03 7.67
N GLN A 83 6.94 -0.85 7.13
CA GLN A 83 6.36 -1.99 7.85
C GLN A 83 6.95 -3.35 7.46
N GLY A 84 7.88 -3.41 6.50
CA GLY A 84 8.30 -4.66 5.87
C GLY A 84 7.32 -5.14 4.80
N ALA A 85 7.55 -6.35 4.28
CA ALA A 85 6.76 -6.94 3.20
C ALA A 85 5.56 -7.78 3.69
N SER A 86 5.25 -7.78 5.00
CA SER A 86 4.23 -8.63 5.60
C SER A 86 2.96 -7.84 5.97
N GLY A 87 1.80 -8.33 5.54
CA GLY A 87 0.51 -7.79 5.95
C GLY A 87 0.28 -7.85 7.48
N GLN A 88 0.88 -8.82 8.17
CA GLN A 88 0.80 -8.91 9.63
C GLN A 88 1.46 -7.71 10.32
N THR A 89 2.62 -7.25 9.82
CA THR A 89 3.30 -6.08 10.39
C THR A 89 2.51 -4.80 10.16
N LEU A 90 1.80 -4.68 9.02
CA LEU A 90 0.88 -3.59 8.75
C LEU A 90 -0.24 -3.52 9.81
N ILE A 91 -0.93 -4.64 10.01
CA ILE A 91 -2.04 -4.73 10.98
C ILE A 91 -1.55 -4.43 12.40
N GLN A 92 -0.39 -4.99 12.80
CA GLN A 92 0.20 -4.71 14.10
C GLN A 92 0.56 -3.23 14.29
N ALA A 93 1.09 -2.57 13.25
CA ALA A 93 1.42 -1.15 13.31
C ALA A 93 0.17 -0.29 13.55
N LEU A 94 -0.93 -0.60 12.87
CA LEU A 94 -2.22 0.08 13.06
C LEU A 94 -2.85 -0.24 14.41
N ALA A 95 -2.90 -1.51 14.81
CA ALA A 95 -3.51 -1.94 16.05
C ALA A 95 -2.79 -1.39 17.30
N THR A 96 -1.48 -1.20 17.22
CA THR A 96 -0.67 -0.63 18.31
C THR A 96 -0.56 0.89 18.27
N GLY A 97 -1.17 1.56 17.29
CA GLY A 97 -1.09 3.01 17.10
C GLY A 97 0.30 3.50 16.68
N LYS A 98 1.17 2.62 16.17
CA LYS A 98 2.46 3.02 15.55
C LYS A 98 2.25 3.68 14.20
N ALA A 99 1.21 3.29 13.49
CA ALA A 99 0.73 3.93 12.27
C ALA A 99 -0.74 4.35 12.43
N ASP A 100 -1.13 5.39 11.71
CA ASP A 100 -2.49 5.95 11.73
C ASP A 100 -3.31 5.42 10.55
N ALA A 101 -2.66 5.29 9.41
CA ALA A 101 -3.19 4.68 8.18
C ALA A 101 -2.13 3.79 7.55
N GLY A 102 -2.52 3.00 6.56
CA GLY A 102 -1.58 2.16 5.84
C GLY A 102 -2.11 1.67 4.51
N ALA A 103 -1.18 1.31 3.62
CA ALA A 103 -1.45 0.69 2.33
C ALA A 103 -1.00 -0.77 2.35
N GLY A 104 -1.81 -1.66 1.78
CA GLY A 104 -1.49 -3.09 1.71
C GLY A 104 -2.38 -3.85 0.76
N LEU A 105 -1.98 -5.08 0.46
CA LEU A 105 -2.77 -6.00 -0.37
C LEU A 105 -4.13 -6.28 0.28
N ILE A 106 -5.20 -6.20 -0.51
CA ILE A 106 -6.57 -6.35 0.00
C ILE A 106 -6.74 -7.66 0.80
N GLY A 107 -6.15 -8.77 0.33
CA GLY A 107 -6.23 -10.07 1.00
C GLY A 107 -5.61 -10.09 2.39
N ASP A 108 -4.55 -9.30 2.64
CA ASP A 108 -3.87 -9.26 3.94
C ASP A 108 -4.71 -8.62 5.05
N TRP A 109 -5.64 -7.73 4.66
CA TRP A 109 -6.52 -7.06 5.61
C TRP A 109 -7.64 -7.96 6.13
N LEU A 110 -8.17 -8.87 5.28
CA LEU A 110 -9.49 -9.42 5.53
C LEU A 110 -9.51 -10.39 6.71
N LYS A 111 -8.52 -11.27 6.87
CA LYS A 111 -8.51 -12.21 8.02
C LYS A 111 -8.39 -11.49 9.38
N PRO A 112 -7.46 -10.54 9.57
CA PRO A 112 -7.43 -9.74 10.80
C PRO A 112 -8.72 -8.95 11.06
N LEU A 113 -9.34 -8.36 10.02
CA LEU A 113 -10.59 -7.61 10.17
C LEU A 113 -11.78 -8.53 10.48
N GLU A 114 -11.77 -9.77 9.98
CA GLU A 114 -12.72 -10.82 10.40
C GLU A 114 -12.58 -11.10 11.89
N GLN A 115 -11.35 -11.15 12.40
CA GLN A 115 -11.04 -11.38 13.82
C GLN A 115 -11.33 -10.17 14.73
N GLY A 116 -11.81 -9.05 14.17
CA GLY A 116 -12.29 -7.92 14.95
C GLY A 116 -11.29 -6.79 15.16
N PHE A 117 -10.17 -6.73 14.40
CA PHE A 117 -9.30 -5.57 14.43
C PHE A 117 -10.06 -4.31 13.98
N ASP A 118 -9.92 -3.23 14.74
CA ASP A 118 -10.61 -1.96 14.49
C ASP A 118 -9.86 -1.12 13.44
N VAL A 119 -10.06 -1.50 12.19
CA VAL A 119 -9.56 -0.79 11.01
C VAL A 119 -10.69 -0.67 9.99
N LYS A 120 -10.75 0.43 9.28
CA LYS A 120 -11.67 0.66 8.16
C LYS A 120 -10.90 0.91 6.87
N LEU A 121 -11.33 0.24 5.80
CA LEU A 121 -10.81 0.43 4.45
C LEU A 121 -11.61 1.53 3.74
N PHE A 122 -10.95 2.39 2.94
CA PHE A 122 -11.64 3.58 2.42
C PHE A 122 -11.34 3.91 0.95
N VAL A 123 -10.24 3.40 0.34
CA VAL A 123 -9.93 3.61 -1.08
C VAL A 123 -9.07 2.48 -1.62
N GLY A 124 -9.36 2.00 -2.82
CA GLY A 124 -8.49 1.15 -3.61
C GLY A 124 -7.40 1.96 -4.30
N SER A 125 -6.28 1.33 -4.61
CA SER A 125 -5.09 2.01 -5.14
C SER A 125 -4.74 1.60 -6.55
N HIS A 126 -4.67 0.31 -6.85
CA HIS A 126 -4.23 -0.20 -8.14
C HIS A 126 -4.65 -1.66 -8.35
N GLY A 127 -4.55 -2.16 -9.61
CA GLY A 127 -4.69 -3.56 -9.96
C GLY A 127 -3.48 -4.41 -9.55
N GLY A 128 -3.46 -5.68 -9.95
CA GLY A 128 -2.52 -6.70 -9.47
C GLY A 128 -1.03 -6.44 -9.72
N CYS A 129 -0.21 -7.05 -8.87
CA CYS A 129 1.25 -6.95 -8.95
C CYS A 129 1.94 -8.30 -8.64
N GLN A 130 1.25 -9.43 -8.82
CA GLN A 130 1.79 -10.76 -8.49
C GLN A 130 1.81 -11.64 -9.73
N ARG A 131 2.81 -12.53 -9.83
CA ARG A 131 3.00 -13.46 -10.96
C ARG A 131 3.27 -14.86 -10.48
N LEU A 132 2.70 -15.84 -11.20
CA LEU A 132 3.03 -17.25 -11.12
C LEU A 132 3.87 -17.59 -12.35
N LEU A 133 5.11 -17.99 -12.11
CA LEU A 133 6.14 -18.17 -13.12
C LEU A 133 6.62 -19.62 -13.12
N ALA A 134 6.70 -20.26 -14.27
CA ALA A 134 7.20 -21.61 -14.44
C ALA A 134 8.61 -21.63 -15.03
N SER A 135 9.51 -22.46 -14.51
CA SER A 135 10.79 -22.71 -15.16
C SER A 135 10.58 -23.48 -16.48
N GLN A 136 11.47 -23.27 -17.46
CA GLN A 136 11.42 -24.01 -18.72
C GLN A 136 11.57 -25.53 -18.48
N ALA A 137 12.36 -25.92 -17.49
CA ALA A 137 12.59 -27.31 -17.13
C ALA A 137 11.32 -28.01 -16.56
N SER A 138 10.40 -27.25 -15.96
CA SER A 138 9.14 -27.81 -15.43
C SER A 138 8.20 -28.35 -16.49
N GLY A 139 8.33 -27.86 -17.73
CA GLY A 139 7.45 -28.17 -18.85
C GLY A 139 6.04 -27.58 -18.73
N VAL A 140 5.76 -26.75 -17.71
CA VAL A 140 4.46 -26.10 -17.50
C VAL A 140 4.31 -24.95 -18.48
N LYS A 141 3.18 -24.93 -19.22
CA LYS A 141 2.87 -23.89 -20.22
C LYS A 141 1.60 -23.11 -19.91
N ASP A 142 0.74 -23.66 -19.08
CA ASP A 142 -0.54 -23.09 -18.70
C ASP A 142 -0.95 -23.55 -17.28
N ILE A 143 -2.09 -23.05 -16.81
CA ILE A 143 -2.57 -23.35 -15.46
C ILE A 143 -2.88 -24.85 -15.24
N ALA A 144 -3.32 -25.57 -16.29
CA ALA A 144 -3.64 -27.00 -16.18
C ALA A 144 -2.38 -27.84 -15.92
N GLY A 145 -1.23 -27.44 -16.46
CA GLY A 145 0.06 -28.08 -16.25
C GLY A 145 0.64 -27.92 -14.84
N VAL A 146 0.02 -27.13 -13.97
CA VAL A 146 0.49 -26.88 -12.58
C VAL A 146 0.18 -28.06 -11.67
N LYS A 147 -0.80 -28.91 -12.01
CA LYS A 147 -1.17 -30.09 -11.21
C LYS A 147 0.03 -31.03 -11.00
N GLY A 148 0.27 -31.44 -9.77
CA GLY A 148 1.40 -32.31 -9.36
C GLY A 148 2.73 -31.56 -9.20
N LYS A 149 2.77 -30.23 -9.34
CA LYS A 149 3.99 -29.43 -9.28
C LYS A 149 4.27 -28.84 -7.92
N THR A 150 5.53 -28.47 -7.70
CA THR A 150 5.98 -27.73 -6.53
C THR A 150 6.09 -26.25 -6.86
N ILE A 151 5.46 -25.41 -6.04
CA ILE A 151 5.44 -23.95 -6.20
C ILE A 151 6.21 -23.31 -5.03
N ALA A 152 7.31 -22.63 -5.33
CA ALA A 152 8.06 -21.86 -4.34
C ALA A 152 7.40 -20.50 -4.09
N THR A 153 7.34 -20.11 -2.81
CA THR A 153 6.85 -18.80 -2.34
C THR A 153 7.66 -18.36 -1.12
N TYR A 154 7.61 -17.07 -0.76
CA TYR A 154 8.41 -16.55 0.35
C TYR A 154 7.81 -16.77 1.75
N GLY A 155 6.69 -17.47 1.84
CA GLY A 155 6.06 -17.83 3.11
C GLY A 155 4.75 -18.57 2.90
N ILE A 156 4.42 -19.49 3.81
CA ILE A 156 3.10 -20.12 3.83
C ILE A 156 2.08 -19.09 4.33
N GLY A 157 0.99 -18.90 3.60
CA GLY A 157 0.02 -17.81 3.80
C GLY A 157 0.45 -16.47 3.22
N ALA A 158 1.60 -16.40 2.54
CA ALA A 158 2.02 -15.18 1.84
C ALA A 158 1.03 -14.79 0.72
N PRO A 159 0.84 -13.49 0.44
CA PRO A 159 -0.14 -13.02 -0.54
C PRO A 159 -0.06 -13.70 -1.92
N PRO A 160 1.11 -13.94 -2.53
CA PRO A 160 1.16 -14.63 -3.81
C PRO A 160 0.68 -16.09 -3.71
N GLN A 161 0.96 -16.79 -2.60
CA GLN A 161 0.41 -18.13 -2.40
C GLN A 161 -1.10 -18.09 -2.38
N VAL A 162 -1.69 -17.25 -1.54
CA VAL A 162 -3.15 -17.15 -1.39
C VAL A 162 -3.82 -16.78 -2.72
N ALA A 163 -3.27 -15.80 -3.44
CA ALA A 163 -3.81 -15.39 -4.75
C ALA A 163 -3.80 -16.55 -5.75
N PHE A 164 -2.70 -17.30 -5.84
CA PHE A 164 -2.62 -18.40 -6.80
C PHE A 164 -3.33 -19.67 -6.29
N GLN A 165 -3.55 -19.85 -4.99
CA GLN A 165 -4.50 -20.86 -4.50
C GLN A 165 -5.92 -20.61 -5.03
N VAL A 166 -6.39 -19.35 -5.03
CA VAL A 166 -7.68 -18.96 -5.63
C VAL A 166 -7.69 -19.24 -7.12
N THR A 167 -6.62 -18.87 -7.83
CA THR A 167 -6.49 -19.14 -9.28
C THR A 167 -6.58 -20.62 -9.58
N LEU A 168 -5.85 -21.47 -8.86
CA LEU A 168 -5.84 -22.91 -9.02
C LEU A 168 -7.21 -23.50 -8.71
N PHE A 169 -7.82 -23.10 -7.60
CA PHE A 169 -9.14 -23.60 -7.22
C PHE A 169 -10.20 -23.30 -8.28
N LYS A 170 -10.24 -22.08 -8.81
CA LYS A 170 -11.15 -21.69 -9.90
C LYS A 170 -10.86 -22.41 -11.22
N ALA A 171 -9.63 -22.89 -11.41
CA ALA A 171 -9.25 -23.74 -12.54
C ALA A 171 -9.52 -25.25 -12.32
N GLY A 172 -10.14 -25.62 -11.19
CA GLY A 172 -10.45 -27.03 -10.86
C GLY A 172 -9.25 -27.82 -10.32
N ILE A 173 -8.20 -27.15 -9.86
CA ILE A 173 -7.02 -27.74 -9.22
C ILE A 173 -7.10 -27.45 -7.73
N ASP A 174 -7.14 -28.49 -6.89
CA ASP A 174 -7.15 -28.32 -5.44
C ASP A 174 -5.77 -27.82 -4.96
N PRO A 175 -5.69 -26.58 -4.44
CA PRO A 175 -4.41 -26.01 -4.04
C PRO A 175 -3.79 -26.64 -2.76
N GLU A 176 -4.52 -27.50 -2.05
CA GLU A 176 -4.02 -28.21 -0.88
C GLU A 176 -3.49 -29.61 -1.22
N THR A 177 -4.07 -30.28 -2.22
CA THR A 177 -3.77 -31.68 -2.51
C THR A 177 -3.13 -31.89 -3.89
N ASP A 178 -3.42 -31.04 -4.86
CA ASP A 178 -2.92 -31.18 -6.26
C ASP A 178 -1.59 -30.50 -6.51
N VAL A 179 -1.08 -29.66 -5.60
CA VAL A 179 0.22 -29.00 -5.70
C VAL A 179 0.95 -29.02 -4.36
N THR A 180 2.28 -28.83 -4.39
CA THR A 180 3.09 -28.68 -3.19
C THR A 180 3.56 -27.25 -3.06
N TRP A 181 3.24 -26.58 -1.94
CA TRP A 181 3.78 -25.25 -1.62
C TRP A 181 5.06 -25.36 -0.81
N LYS A 182 6.12 -24.66 -1.26
CA LYS A 182 7.42 -24.64 -0.62
C LYS A 182 7.80 -23.23 -0.21
N ALA A 183 7.89 -22.99 1.11
CA ALA A 183 8.40 -21.71 1.60
C ALA A 183 9.92 -21.67 1.49
N VAL A 184 10.44 -20.58 0.95
CA VAL A 184 11.87 -20.26 0.84
C VAL A 184 12.12 -18.82 1.23
N PRO A 185 13.35 -18.40 1.57
CA PRO A 185 13.62 -16.98 1.83
C PRO A 185 13.18 -16.09 0.67
N PHE A 186 12.72 -14.88 1.00
CA PHE A 186 12.07 -13.94 0.08
C PHE A 186 12.89 -13.70 -1.21
N ASP A 187 14.17 -13.49 -1.10
CA ASP A 187 15.11 -13.20 -2.19
C ASP A 187 15.59 -14.45 -2.95
N LEU A 188 15.29 -15.66 -2.43
CA LEU A 188 15.72 -16.93 -3.01
C LEU A 188 14.65 -17.68 -3.79
N VAL A 189 13.43 -17.14 -3.92
CA VAL A 189 12.31 -17.83 -4.60
C VAL A 189 12.69 -18.18 -6.04
N GLY A 190 13.19 -17.23 -6.83
CA GLY A 190 13.58 -17.44 -8.21
C GLY A 190 14.73 -18.42 -8.34
N GLU A 191 15.77 -18.29 -7.51
CA GLU A 191 16.92 -19.16 -7.52
C GLU A 191 16.57 -20.60 -7.12
N SER A 192 15.66 -20.79 -6.16
CA SER A 192 15.16 -22.11 -5.78
C SER A 192 14.53 -22.86 -6.96
N VAL A 193 13.74 -22.15 -7.77
CA VAL A 193 13.12 -22.71 -8.98
C VAL A 193 14.15 -22.93 -10.08
N ASN A 194 15.09 -22.01 -10.26
CA ASN A 194 16.15 -22.15 -11.27
C ASN A 194 17.05 -23.37 -11.02
N ARG A 195 17.29 -23.72 -9.75
CA ARG A 195 18.05 -24.93 -9.37
C ARG A 195 17.25 -26.23 -9.44
N GLY A 196 15.93 -26.15 -9.70
CA GLY A 196 15.06 -27.31 -9.71
C GLY A 196 14.56 -27.77 -8.34
N ASP A 197 14.71 -26.96 -7.30
CA ASP A 197 14.16 -27.22 -5.95
C ASP A 197 12.64 -27.05 -5.90
N ALA A 198 12.06 -26.39 -6.91
CA ALA A 198 10.65 -26.25 -7.19
C ALA A 198 10.44 -26.07 -8.72
N ASP A 199 9.21 -26.23 -9.20
CA ASP A 199 8.84 -26.10 -10.61
C ASP A 199 8.43 -24.67 -11.00
N LEU A 200 7.74 -23.99 -10.06
CA LEU A 200 7.18 -22.64 -10.25
C LEU A 200 7.56 -21.71 -9.09
N ALA A 201 7.55 -20.40 -9.40
CA ALA A 201 7.71 -19.32 -8.45
C ALA A 201 6.41 -18.51 -8.34
N ALA A 202 5.92 -18.29 -7.13
CA ALA A 202 4.84 -17.34 -6.84
C ALA A 202 5.42 -16.14 -6.07
N HIS A 203 5.42 -14.95 -6.69
CA HIS A 203 6.05 -13.75 -6.12
C HIS A 203 5.32 -12.47 -6.53
N LEU A 204 5.70 -11.35 -5.90
CA LEU A 204 5.21 -10.01 -6.22
C LEU A 204 6.26 -9.19 -7.02
N ASP A 205 5.80 -8.17 -7.76
CA ASP A 205 6.68 -7.23 -8.43
C ASP A 205 7.33 -6.25 -7.42
N PRO A 206 8.60 -5.89 -7.62
CA PRO A 206 9.43 -6.09 -8.83
C PRO A 206 10.15 -7.44 -8.92
N TRP A 207 10.15 -8.26 -7.85
CA TRP A 207 10.88 -9.55 -7.85
C TRP A 207 10.32 -10.53 -8.87
N ALA A 208 9.00 -10.65 -8.97
CA ALA A 208 8.39 -11.56 -9.95
C ALA A 208 8.83 -11.21 -11.38
N TYR A 209 8.83 -9.92 -11.73
CA TYR A 209 9.32 -9.46 -13.03
C TYR A 209 10.81 -9.79 -13.22
N SER A 210 11.64 -9.52 -12.20
CA SER A 210 13.07 -9.81 -12.27
C SER A 210 13.35 -11.30 -12.45
N ILE A 211 12.66 -12.17 -11.72
CA ILE A 211 12.74 -13.63 -11.84
C ILE A 211 12.36 -14.07 -13.27
N GLU A 212 11.25 -13.54 -13.79
CA GLU A 212 10.78 -13.84 -15.18
C GLU A 212 11.87 -13.53 -16.20
N LYS A 213 12.49 -12.36 -16.13
CA LYS A 213 13.52 -11.92 -17.09
C LYS A 213 14.86 -12.62 -16.87
N GLN A 214 15.33 -12.68 -15.63
CA GLN A 214 16.66 -13.23 -15.29
C GLN A 214 16.79 -14.71 -15.66
N PHE A 215 15.76 -15.49 -15.35
CA PHE A 215 15.78 -16.94 -15.56
C PHE A 215 15.00 -17.39 -16.81
N ASN A 216 14.48 -16.44 -17.58
CA ASN A 216 13.62 -16.73 -18.75
C ASN A 216 12.46 -17.67 -18.40
N PHE A 217 11.77 -17.40 -17.29
CA PHE A 217 10.61 -18.19 -16.88
C PHE A 217 9.36 -17.79 -17.68
N THR A 218 8.44 -18.72 -17.80
CA THR A 218 7.15 -18.49 -18.46
C THR A 218 6.12 -18.01 -17.45
N LYS A 219 5.47 -16.88 -17.72
CA LYS A 219 4.34 -16.41 -16.92
C LYS A 219 3.12 -17.29 -17.18
N ILE A 220 2.64 -17.99 -16.16
CA ILE A 220 1.48 -18.89 -16.19
C ILE A 220 0.21 -18.17 -15.83
N ALA A 221 0.28 -17.29 -14.83
CA ALA A 221 -0.82 -16.45 -14.37
C ALA A 221 -0.29 -15.17 -13.72
N ASP A 222 -1.14 -14.18 -13.63
CA ASP A 222 -0.88 -12.95 -12.86
C ASP A 222 -2.17 -12.48 -12.17
N THR A 223 -2.04 -11.46 -11.31
CA THR A 223 -3.19 -10.86 -10.63
C THR A 223 -3.75 -9.64 -11.35
N GLN A 224 -3.46 -9.46 -12.65
CA GLN A 224 -4.04 -8.42 -13.51
C GLN A 224 -5.03 -8.99 -14.52
N THR A 225 -4.94 -10.29 -14.80
CA THR A 225 -5.71 -10.96 -15.83
C THR A 225 -6.48 -12.16 -15.28
N GLY A 226 -7.29 -12.80 -16.14
CA GLY A 226 -8.04 -13.99 -15.78
C GLY A 226 -9.01 -13.76 -14.62
N VAL A 227 -8.87 -14.52 -13.56
CA VAL A 227 -9.77 -14.44 -12.38
C VAL A 227 -9.65 -13.13 -11.60
N TYR A 228 -8.56 -12.38 -11.82
CA TYR A 228 -8.30 -11.11 -11.14
C TYR A 228 -8.48 -9.89 -12.04
N GLN A 229 -8.95 -10.07 -13.27
CA GLN A 229 -9.23 -8.93 -14.14
C GLN A 229 -10.21 -7.97 -13.49
N ASN A 230 -9.88 -6.69 -13.46
CA ASN A 230 -10.64 -5.62 -12.80
C ASN A 230 -10.75 -5.77 -11.26
N HIS A 231 -9.87 -6.56 -10.62
CA HIS A 231 -9.81 -6.63 -9.17
C HIS A 231 -8.81 -5.62 -8.62
N THR A 232 -9.19 -4.97 -7.53
CA THR A 232 -8.27 -4.12 -6.76
C THR A 232 -7.26 -5.00 -6.01
N CYS A 233 -5.99 -4.66 -6.14
CA CYS A 233 -4.90 -5.37 -5.47
C CYS A 233 -4.61 -4.77 -4.09
N CYS A 234 -4.36 -3.46 -4.02
CA CYS A 234 -4.03 -2.77 -2.77
C CYS A 234 -5.11 -1.77 -2.37
N VAL A 235 -5.26 -1.60 -1.07
CA VAL A 235 -6.21 -0.66 -0.48
C VAL A 235 -5.56 0.11 0.67
N LEU A 236 -6.08 1.31 0.95
CA LEU A 236 -5.76 2.06 2.15
C LEU A 236 -6.79 1.78 3.25
N GLY A 237 -6.25 1.61 4.46
CA GLY A 237 -7.04 1.50 5.69
C GLY A 237 -6.50 2.42 6.78
N ALA A 238 -7.36 2.77 7.73
CA ALA A 238 -6.99 3.55 8.90
C ALA A 238 -7.53 2.91 10.18
N ASN A 239 -6.80 3.07 11.29
CA ASN A 239 -7.29 2.58 12.58
C ASN A 239 -8.53 3.37 13.03
N GLY A 240 -9.46 2.71 13.72
CA GLY A 240 -10.74 3.27 14.12
C GLY A 240 -10.63 4.54 14.97
N PRO A 241 -9.80 4.58 16.02
CA PRO A 241 -9.61 5.79 16.81
C PRO A 241 -9.11 7.00 16.01
N PHE A 242 -8.14 6.80 15.11
CA PHE A 242 -7.65 7.88 14.26
C PHE A 242 -8.72 8.33 13.26
N LEU A 243 -9.45 7.41 12.63
CA LEU A 243 -10.56 7.71 11.73
C LEU A 243 -11.63 8.54 12.44
N ALA A 244 -12.02 8.17 13.66
CA ALA A 244 -13.04 8.89 14.42
C ALA A 244 -12.65 10.35 14.70
N ALA A 245 -11.36 10.59 14.97
CA ALA A 245 -10.85 11.93 15.30
C ALA A 245 -10.45 12.77 14.07
N ASN A 246 -10.14 12.13 12.92
CA ASN A 246 -9.47 12.79 11.79
C ASN A 246 -10.13 12.48 10.43
N LYS A 247 -11.45 12.35 10.39
CA LYS A 247 -12.19 11.93 9.18
C LYS A 247 -11.86 12.80 7.95
N ASP A 248 -11.78 14.14 8.13
CA ASP A 248 -11.44 15.06 7.03
C ASP A 248 -9.99 14.88 6.53
N ALA A 249 -9.04 14.62 7.43
CA ALA A 249 -7.67 14.34 7.04
C ALA A 249 -7.57 13.04 6.22
N LEU A 250 -8.30 11.99 6.59
CA LEU A 250 -8.36 10.75 5.83
C LEU A 250 -9.09 10.89 4.49
N ARG A 251 -10.11 11.75 4.41
CA ARG A 251 -10.73 12.12 3.12
C ARG A 251 -9.68 12.72 2.18
N ARG A 252 -8.91 13.71 2.66
CA ARG A 252 -7.83 14.33 1.88
C ARG A 252 -6.71 13.34 1.54
N LEU A 253 -6.42 12.38 2.44
CA LEU A 253 -5.48 11.30 2.15
C LEU A 253 -5.97 10.42 1.00
N ALA A 254 -7.26 10.09 0.95
CA ALA A 254 -7.84 9.35 -0.16
C ALA A 254 -7.73 10.12 -1.48
N GLU A 255 -8.07 11.42 -1.49
CA GLU A 255 -7.94 12.30 -2.66
C GLU A 255 -6.48 12.39 -3.15
N ALA A 256 -5.54 12.61 -2.23
CA ALA A 256 -4.13 12.67 -2.56
C ALA A 256 -3.57 11.33 -3.06
N ASN A 257 -4.07 10.21 -2.51
CA ASN A 257 -3.69 8.87 -2.98
C ASN A 257 -4.18 8.63 -4.41
N ILE A 258 -5.38 9.04 -4.75
CA ILE A 258 -5.90 8.98 -6.12
C ILE A 258 -5.02 9.85 -7.04
N GLU A 259 -4.75 11.11 -6.67
CA GLU A 259 -3.91 12.01 -7.47
C GLU A 259 -2.53 11.42 -7.76
N VAL A 260 -1.86 10.83 -6.77
CA VAL A 260 -0.52 10.27 -6.96
C VAL A 260 -0.52 9.01 -7.83
N HIS A 261 -1.56 8.19 -7.75
CA HIS A 261 -1.69 7.01 -8.60
C HIS A 261 -2.02 7.38 -10.05
N GLU A 262 -2.93 8.33 -10.27
CA GLU A 262 -3.20 8.90 -11.60
C GLU A 262 -1.96 9.57 -12.19
N TYR A 263 -1.18 10.28 -11.37
CA TYR A 263 0.11 10.82 -11.80
C TYR A 263 1.06 9.71 -12.25
N THR A 264 1.15 8.63 -11.47
CA THR A 264 2.03 7.48 -11.76
C THR A 264 1.63 6.78 -13.07
N ALA A 265 0.33 6.62 -13.32
CA ALA A 265 -0.16 6.05 -14.57
C ALA A 265 0.29 6.84 -15.81
N ASN A 266 0.36 8.16 -15.69
CA ASN A 266 0.74 9.05 -16.79
C ASN A 266 2.25 9.33 -16.86
N HIS A 267 2.99 9.13 -15.75
CA HIS A 267 4.42 9.43 -15.61
C HIS A 267 5.17 8.31 -14.88
N PRO A 268 5.09 7.05 -15.36
CA PRO A 268 5.72 5.92 -14.70
C PRO A 268 7.26 6.04 -14.66
N ASP A 269 7.86 6.74 -15.62
CA ASP A 269 9.28 7.03 -15.71
C ASP A 269 9.78 7.94 -14.57
N GLU A 270 9.04 9.00 -14.23
CA GLU A 270 9.42 9.89 -13.12
C GLU A 270 9.36 9.15 -11.78
N VAL A 271 8.32 8.31 -11.57
CA VAL A 271 8.18 7.52 -10.34
C VAL A 271 9.24 6.42 -10.27
N ALA A 272 9.53 5.75 -11.40
CA ALA A 272 10.58 4.75 -11.49
C ALA A 272 11.96 5.34 -11.17
N LYS A 273 12.27 6.51 -11.73
CA LYS A 273 13.51 7.23 -11.43
C LYS A 273 13.62 7.56 -9.95
N TRP A 274 12.57 8.14 -9.35
CA TRP A 274 12.56 8.43 -7.92
C TRP A 274 12.77 7.16 -7.09
N TYR A 275 12.07 6.07 -7.41
CA TYR A 275 12.20 4.80 -6.71
C TYR A 275 13.62 4.24 -6.80
N PHE A 276 14.20 4.26 -8.00
CA PHE A 276 15.58 3.80 -8.23
C PHE A 276 16.61 4.61 -7.45
N GLU A 277 16.53 5.94 -7.49
CA GLU A 277 17.48 6.84 -6.83
C GLU A 277 17.41 6.76 -5.29
N ASN A 278 16.21 6.60 -4.73
CA ASN A 278 15.97 6.68 -3.29
C ASN A 278 16.00 5.31 -2.58
N LEU A 279 15.48 4.26 -3.22
CA LEU A 279 15.35 2.94 -2.60
C LEU A 279 16.39 1.93 -3.13
N LYS A 280 17.04 2.23 -4.24
CA LYS A 280 18.16 1.45 -4.82
C LYS A 280 17.88 -0.06 -4.86
N PRO A 281 16.79 -0.51 -5.49
CA PRO A 281 16.42 -1.91 -5.49
C PRO A 281 17.47 -2.75 -6.21
N ALA A 282 17.98 -3.77 -5.52
CA ALA A 282 19.05 -4.62 -6.05
C ALA A 282 18.60 -5.36 -7.32
N GLY A 283 19.45 -5.38 -8.34
CA GLY A 283 19.20 -6.12 -9.58
C GLY A 283 18.20 -5.47 -10.53
N LEU A 284 17.70 -4.26 -10.24
CA LEU A 284 16.75 -3.52 -11.08
C LEU A 284 17.41 -2.30 -11.69
N THR A 285 16.91 -1.89 -12.84
CA THR A 285 17.28 -0.63 -13.51
C THR A 285 16.08 0.32 -13.52
N GLU A 286 16.32 1.61 -13.73
CA GLU A 286 15.26 2.59 -13.92
C GLU A 286 14.32 2.18 -15.06
N ALA A 287 14.88 1.72 -16.19
CA ALA A 287 14.09 1.25 -17.33
C ALA A 287 13.17 0.07 -16.96
N THR A 288 13.70 -0.92 -16.22
CA THR A 288 12.91 -2.06 -15.75
C THR A 288 11.79 -1.62 -14.80
N LEU A 289 12.07 -0.67 -13.90
CA LEU A 289 11.05 -0.12 -12.99
C LEU A 289 9.97 0.64 -13.77
N THR A 290 10.35 1.41 -14.81
CA THR A 290 9.41 2.10 -15.70
C THR A 290 8.48 1.10 -16.40
N GLU A 291 9.01 -0.02 -16.92
CA GLU A 291 8.19 -1.08 -17.51
C GLU A 291 7.22 -1.69 -16.49
N ILE A 292 7.68 -1.99 -15.28
CA ILE A 292 6.85 -2.55 -14.21
C ILE A 292 5.72 -1.58 -13.86
N LEU A 293 6.04 -0.32 -13.55
CA LEU A 293 5.04 0.68 -13.17
C LEU A 293 4.07 0.98 -14.29
N GLY A 294 4.55 1.05 -15.55
CA GLY A 294 3.69 1.23 -16.73
C GLY A 294 2.78 0.03 -17.03
N SER A 295 3.08 -1.16 -16.47
CA SER A 295 2.25 -2.35 -16.63
C SER A 295 1.15 -2.48 -15.57
N LEU A 296 1.19 -1.68 -14.48
CA LEU A 296 0.22 -1.74 -13.39
C LEU A 296 -1.00 -0.87 -13.71
N VAL A 297 -2.17 -1.29 -13.24
CA VAL A 297 -3.43 -0.56 -13.42
C VAL A 297 -3.58 0.45 -12.29
N TYR A 298 -3.31 1.72 -12.57
CA TYR A 298 -3.39 2.81 -11.59
C TYR A 298 -4.60 3.74 -11.74
N HIS A 299 -5.49 3.48 -12.71
CA HIS A 299 -6.67 4.31 -12.97
C HIS A 299 -7.95 3.82 -12.28
N ASP A 300 -7.89 2.70 -11.56
CA ASP A 300 -9.05 2.15 -10.87
C ASP A 300 -8.91 2.34 -9.34
N HIS A 301 -9.70 3.28 -8.83
CA HIS A 301 -9.71 3.65 -7.42
C HIS A 301 -11.08 3.42 -6.79
N PRO A 302 -11.48 2.16 -6.54
CA PRO A 302 -12.79 1.88 -5.97
C PRO A 302 -12.95 2.52 -4.59
N ILE A 303 -14.08 3.23 -4.41
CA ILE A 303 -14.53 3.88 -3.19
C ILE A 303 -15.99 3.52 -2.91
N GLY A 304 -16.45 3.72 -1.69
CA GLY A 304 -17.85 3.50 -1.32
C GLY A 304 -18.35 2.12 -1.75
N GLN A 305 -19.44 2.06 -2.53
CA GLN A 305 -20.05 0.80 -2.98
C GLN A 305 -19.10 -0.04 -3.85
N ALA A 306 -18.33 0.59 -4.74
CA ALA A 306 -17.37 -0.11 -5.58
C ALA A 306 -16.29 -0.82 -4.73
N LEU A 307 -15.80 -0.18 -3.67
CA LEU A 307 -14.85 -0.81 -2.74
C LEU A 307 -15.49 -1.95 -1.95
N ILE A 308 -16.74 -1.78 -1.49
CA ILE A 308 -17.51 -2.83 -0.83
C ILE A 308 -17.62 -4.06 -1.75
N ASP A 309 -17.92 -3.86 -3.04
CA ASP A 309 -18.03 -4.95 -4.01
C ASP A 309 -16.68 -5.67 -4.23
N GLN A 310 -15.56 -4.94 -4.30
CA GLN A 310 -14.21 -5.53 -4.39
C GLN A 310 -13.87 -6.36 -3.15
N ILE A 311 -14.17 -5.86 -1.96
CA ILE A 311 -13.95 -6.57 -0.70
C ILE A 311 -14.84 -7.81 -0.61
N ARG A 312 -16.12 -7.71 -1.04
CA ARG A 312 -17.04 -8.85 -1.06
C ARG A 312 -16.52 -9.96 -1.97
N ILE A 313 -16.13 -9.64 -3.22
CA ILE A 313 -15.58 -10.61 -4.17
C ILE A 313 -14.32 -11.26 -3.60
N THR A 314 -13.38 -10.47 -3.06
CA THR A 314 -12.16 -11.00 -2.43
C THR A 314 -12.49 -11.89 -1.23
N SER A 315 -13.51 -11.53 -0.43
CA SER A 315 -13.95 -12.37 0.71
C SER A 315 -14.52 -13.70 0.25
N GLU A 316 -15.32 -13.71 -0.83
CA GLU A 316 -15.81 -14.96 -1.45
C GLU A 316 -14.65 -15.84 -1.88
N ASP A 317 -13.65 -15.26 -2.55
CA ASP A 317 -12.46 -15.97 -3.00
C ASP A 317 -11.63 -16.55 -1.84
N LEU A 318 -11.41 -15.77 -0.79
CA LEU A 318 -10.67 -16.21 0.41
C LEU A 318 -11.39 -17.32 1.18
N LYS A 319 -12.73 -17.40 1.10
CA LYS A 319 -13.50 -18.53 1.64
C LYS A 319 -13.26 -19.82 0.86
N LEU A 320 -13.12 -19.75 -0.48
CA LEU A 320 -12.84 -20.93 -1.31
C LEU A 320 -11.55 -21.63 -0.90
N VAL A 321 -10.55 -20.85 -0.49
CA VAL A 321 -9.24 -21.35 -0.06
C VAL A 321 -9.06 -21.35 1.47
N LYS A 322 -10.17 -21.31 2.21
CA LYS A 322 -10.25 -21.47 3.67
C LYS A 322 -9.45 -20.44 4.49
N VAL A 323 -9.17 -19.28 3.93
CA VAL A 323 -8.55 -18.15 4.64
C VAL A 323 -9.58 -17.49 5.55
N LEU A 324 -10.80 -17.22 5.04
CA LEU A 324 -11.91 -16.74 5.85
C LEU A 324 -12.81 -17.89 6.30
N GLU A 325 -13.48 -17.70 7.43
CA GLU A 325 -14.36 -18.71 8.02
C GLU A 325 -15.58 -18.98 7.12
N PRO A 326 -16.04 -20.22 7.01
CA PRO A 326 -17.25 -20.54 6.24
C PRO A 326 -18.49 -19.79 6.70
N SER A 327 -18.57 -19.39 7.98
CA SER A 327 -19.68 -18.63 8.57
C SER A 327 -19.67 -17.15 8.25
N THR A 328 -18.57 -16.60 7.72
CA THR A 328 -18.48 -15.18 7.37
C THR A 328 -19.37 -14.88 6.17
N ASP A 329 -20.35 -13.97 6.35
CA ASP A 329 -21.13 -13.40 5.25
C ASP A 329 -20.29 -12.33 4.51
N PRO A 330 -19.90 -12.54 3.25
CA PRO A 330 -18.99 -11.64 2.56
C PRO A 330 -19.56 -10.22 2.38
N LYS A 331 -20.88 -10.08 2.18
CA LYS A 331 -21.51 -8.78 1.99
C LYS A 331 -21.57 -8.00 3.30
N ALA A 332 -22.12 -8.58 4.35
CA ALA A 332 -22.17 -7.93 5.66
C ALA A 332 -20.77 -7.61 6.20
N PHE A 333 -19.80 -8.49 5.94
CA PHE A 333 -18.40 -8.28 6.31
C PHE A 333 -17.81 -7.07 5.57
N ALA A 334 -17.95 -7.00 4.23
CA ALA A 334 -17.46 -5.89 3.42
C ALA A 334 -18.07 -4.54 3.85
N GLU A 335 -19.39 -4.49 4.07
CA GLU A 335 -20.08 -3.30 4.57
C GLU A 335 -19.55 -2.87 5.95
N ARG A 336 -19.28 -3.82 6.84
CA ARG A 336 -18.78 -3.57 8.20
C ARG A 336 -17.37 -2.94 8.21
N ILE A 337 -16.48 -3.37 7.32
CA ILE A 337 -15.08 -2.95 7.35
C ILE A 337 -14.77 -1.76 6.42
N THR A 338 -15.73 -1.28 5.65
CA THR A 338 -15.54 -0.17 4.71
C THR A 338 -16.15 1.13 5.25
N VAL A 339 -15.54 2.26 4.91
CA VAL A 339 -16.11 3.59 5.10
C VAL A 339 -15.97 4.40 3.82
N ASN A 340 -17.04 5.10 3.43
CA ASN A 340 -16.98 6.06 2.32
C ASN A 340 -16.59 7.44 2.86
N LEU A 341 -15.42 7.91 2.46
CA LEU A 341 -14.88 9.22 2.84
C LEU A 341 -15.06 10.28 1.75
N LEU A 342 -15.40 9.86 0.52
CA LEU A 342 -15.52 10.71 -0.66
C LEU A 342 -16.99 10.84 -1.14
N ALA A 343 -17.95 10.65 -0.23
CA ALA A 343 -19.38 10.81 -0.51
C ALA A 343 -19.80 12.27 -0.50
#